data_16015fa4676f6b5c90cae7f70a6ca8d0
#
_entry.id   16015fa4676f6b5c90cae7f70a6ca8d0
#
_cell.length_a   1.000
_cell.length_b   1.000
_cell.length_c   1.000
_cell.angle_alpha   90.00
_cell.angle_beta   90.00
_cell.angle_gamma   90.00
#
_symmetry.space_group_name_H-M   'P 1'
#
loop_
_entity.id
_entity.type
_entity.pdbx_description
1 polymer ?
#
loop_
_entity_poly.entity_id
_entity_poly.type
_entity_poly.pdbx_seq_one_letter_code
_entity_poly.pdbx_strand_id
1 'polypeptide(L)'
;MNQPIVEDLVTASHILADQGVLDGLGHISVRHPHNPQRYLMSRSLAPALVTPADIMEYDLDSNAIDRQGRSLFLERFIHGEIYKARRDVFAGDP
;
A
#
# COMPACT_ATOMS: atom_id res chain seq x y z
N MET A 1 -9.99 -6.61 7.97
CA MET A 1 -9.64 -5.65 6.91
C MET A 1 -10.77 -5.62 5.89
N ASN A 2 -11.06 -4.47 5.30
CA ASN A 2 -12.15 -4.32 4.34
C ASN A 2 -11.76 -4.99 3.01
N GLN A 3 -12.42 -6.09 2.66
CA GLN A 3 -12.08 -6.90 1.49
C GLN A 3 -12.23 -6.16 0.15
N PRO A 4 -13.29 -5.33 -0.09
CA PRO A 4 -13.38 -4.58 -1.34
C PRO A 4 -12.23 -3.61 -1.57
N ILE A 5 -11.75 -2.91 -0.53
CA ILE A 5 -10.63 -1.98 -0.69
C ILE A 5 -9.32 -2.72 -0.94
N VAL A 6 -9.15 -3.90 -0.36
CA VAL A 6 -7.99 -4.75 -0.63
C VAL A 6 -7.98 -5.19 -2.09
N GLU A 7 -9.12 -5.63 -2.61
CA GLU A 7 -9.24 -6.02 -4.01
C GLU A 7 -8.99 -4.87 -4.96
N ASP A 8 -9.48 -3.67 -4.63
CA ASP A 8 -9.24 -2.47 -5.43
C ASP A 8 -7.76 -2.13 -5.48
N LEU A 9 -7.06 -2.26 -4.36
CA LEU A 9 -5.62 -2.00 -4.29
C LEU A 9 -4.83 -3.00 -5.13
N VAL A 10 -5.20 -4.27 -5.10
CA VAL A 10 -4.59 -5.30 -5.93
C VAL A 10 -4.82 -5.01 -7.41
N THR A 11 -6.06 -4.67 -7.79
CA THR A 11 -6.41 -4.33 -9.16
C THR A 11 -5.62 -3.12 -9.65
N ALA A 12 -5.52 -2.08 -8.84
CA ALA A 12 -4.76 -0.87 -9.19
C ALA A 12 -3.28 -1.19 -9.41
N SER A 13 -2.71 -2.07 -8.58
CA SER A 13 -1.32 -2.51 -8.73
C SER A 13 -1.10 -3.21 -10.08
N HIS A 14 -2.02 -4.09 -10.46
CA HIS A 14 -1.93 -4.80 -11.74
C HIS A 14 -2.09 -3.86 -12.93
N ILE A 15 -2.99 -2.89 -12.86
CA ILE A 15 -3.20 -1.91 -13.92
C ILE A 15 -1.92 -1.10 -14.14
N LEU A 16 -1.28 -0.64 -13.08
CA LEU A 16 -0.04 0.12 -13.20
C LEU A 16 1.07 -0.71 -13.84
N ALA A 17 1.16 -1.98 -13.47
CA ALA A 17 2.13 -2.90 -14.07
C ALA A 17 1.87 -3.08 -15.57
N ASP A 18 0.61 -3.26 -15.97
CA ASP A 18 0.22 -3.44 -17.37
C ASP A 18 0.52 -2.19 -18.20
N GLN A 19 0.40 -1.01 -17.61
CA GLN A 19 0.68 0.24 -18.31
C GLN A 19 2.18 0.48 -18.51
N GLY A 20 3.03 -0.35 -17.90
CA GLY A 20 4.47 -0.15 -17.95
C GLY A 20 4.94 1.06 -17.18
N VAL A 21 4.09 1.61 -16.32
CA VAL A 21 4.43 2.78 -15.51
C VAL A 21 5.44 2.44 -14.44
N LEU A 22 5.35 1.22 -13.90
CA LEU A 22 6.21 0.75 -12.83
C LEU A 22 7.00 -0.46 -13.30
N ASP A 23 8.29 -0.43 -13.13
CA ASP A 23 9.22 -1.45 -13.63
C ASP A 23 9.55 -2.52 -12.58
N GLY A 24 8.62 -2.84 -11.73
CA GLY A 24 8.79 -3.85 -10.68
C GLY A 24 9.10 -3.30 -9.31
N LEU A 25 9.40 -2.01 -9.22
CA LEU A 25 9.70 -1.34 -7.95
C LEU A 25 8.59 -0.39 -7.50
N GLY A 26 7.54 -0.27 -8.29
CA GLY A 26 6.44 0.61 -7.96
C GLY A 26 5.57 0.10 -6.82
N HIS A 27 4.93 1.02 -6.13
CA HIS A 27 4.06 0.71 -5.01
C HIS A 27 2.94 1.74 -4.91
N ILE A 28 1.82 1.27 -4.41
CA ILE A 28 0.60 2.05 -4.24
C ILE A 28 0.08 1.79 -2.84
N SER A 29 -0.50 2.80 -2.22
CA SER A 29 -1.12 2.66 -0.92
C SER A 29 -2.49 3.30 -0.90
N VAL A 30 -3.27 2.96 0.11
CA VAL A 30 -4.58 3.57 0.36
C VAL A 30 -4.78 3.69 1.86
N ARG A 31 -5.39 4.80 2.31
CA ARG A 31 -5.71 4.98 3.72
C ARG A 31 -6.76 3.93 4.12
N HIS A 32 -6.61 3.38 5.33
CA HIS A 32 -7.58 2.41 5.85
C HIS A 32 -8.97 3.07 5.90
N PRO A 33 -10.01 2.42 5.36
CA PRO A 33 -11.34 3.05 5.24
C PRO A 33 -12.03 3.30 6.58
N HIS A 34 -11.65 2.58 7.63
CA HIS A 34 -12.27 2.69 8.95
C HIS A 34 -11.33 3.22 10.03
N ASN A 35 -10.06 3.41 9.72
CA ASN A 35 -9.07 3.91 10.67
C ASN A 35 -8.11 4.88 9.97
N PRO A 36 -8.34 6.21 10.10
CA PRO A 36 -7.52 7.19 9.39
C PRO A 36 -6.05 7.24 9.87
N GLN A 37 -5.73 6.56 10.97
CA GLN A 37 -4.36 6.45 11.47
C GLN A 37 -3.62 5.25 10.89
N ARG A 38 -4.18 4.60 9.90
CA ARG A 38 -3.61 3.40 9.25
C ARG A 38 -3.69 3.53 7.73
N TYR A 39 -2.78 2.85 7.03
CA TYR A 39 -2.87 2.72 5.58
C TYR A 39 -2.53 1.29 5.15
N LEU A 40 -2.89 0.95 3.93
CA LEU A 40 -2.69 -0.37 3.34
C LEU A 40 -1.74 -0.28 2.16
N MET A 41 -0.81 -1.21 2.08
CA MET A 41 0.13 -1.32 0.96
C MET A 41 0.65 -2.75 0.91
N SER A 42 1.01 -3.24 -0.27
CA SER A 42 1.55 -4.59 -0.39
C SER A 42 2.90 -4.72 0.32
N ARG A 43 3.27 -5.94 0.67
CA ARG A 43 4.66 -6.25 1.02
C ARG A 43 5.56 -5.96 -0.17
N SER A 44 6.88 -5.92 0.04
CA SER A 44 7.86 -5.64 -1.02
C SER A 44 7.78 -6.72 -2.10
N LEU A 45 7.16 -6.36 -3.24
CA LEU A 45 6.79 -7.28 -4.29
C LEU A 45 6.48 -6.49 -5.55
N ALA A 46 6.82 -7.03 -6.72
CA ALA A 46 6.47 -6.39 -7.99
C ALA A 46 4.94 -6.25 -8.11
N PRO A 47 4.43 -5.09 -8.61
CA PRO A 47 2.99 -4.86 -8.63
C PRO A 47 2.18 -5.89 -9.41
N ALA A 48 2.76 -6.48 -10.47
CA ALA A 48 2.09 -7.52 -11.25
C ALA A 48 1.84 -8.80 -10.46
N LEU A 49 2.60 -9.02 -9.37
CA LEU A 49 2.53 -10.24 -8.57
C LEU A 49 1.68 -10.10 -7.31
N VAL A 50 1.16 -8.90 -7.04
CA VAL A 50 0.41 -8.62 -5.80
C VAL A 50 -0.90 -9.42 -5.78
N THR A 51 -1.16 -10.06 -4.65
CA THR A 51 -2.41 -10.76 -4.36
C THR A 51 -3.03 -10.16 -3.08
N PRO A 52 -4.30 -10.44 -2.77
CA PRO A 52 -4.89 -9.93 -1.53
C PRO A 52 -4.12 -10.31 -0.27
N ALA A 53 -3.49 -11.48 -0.25
CA ALA A 53 -2.71 -11.94 0.90
C ALA A 53 -1.43 -11.12 1.11
N ASP A 54 -1.00 -10.37 0.10
CA ASP A 54 0.21 -9.54 0.16
C ASP A 54 -0.04 -8.15 0.74
N ILE A 55 -1.30 -7.75 0.88
CA ILE A 55 -1.66 -6.43 1.38
C ILE A 55 -1.48 -6.42 2.90
N MET A 56 -0.76 -5.41 3.38
CA MET A 56 -0.43 -5.24 4.79
C MET A 56 -0.99 -3.92 5.30
N GLU A 57 -1.22 -3.87 6.59
CA GLU A 57 -1.66 -2.65 7.28
C GLU A 57 -0.46 -2.03 7.99
N TYR A 58 -0.36 -0.69 7.90
CA TYR A 58 0.70 0.10 8.53
C TYR A 58 0.09 1.23 9.35
N ASP A 59 0.77 1.61 10.43
CA ASP A 59 0.45 2.88 11.10
C ASP A 59 1.08 4.05 10.31
N LEU A 60 0.84 5.28 10.73
CA LEU A 60 1.35 6.45 10.00
C LEU A 60 2.86 6.66 10.18
N ASP A 61 3.48 5.97 11.12
CA ASP A 61 4.95 5.92 11.22
C ASP A 61 5.54 4.82 10.34
N SER A 62 4.68 4.16 9.57
CA SER A 62 5.04 3.10 8.61
C SER A 62 5.57 1.85 9.25
N ASN A 63 5.14 1.57 10.47
CA ASN A 63 5.37 0.30 11.13
C ASN A 63 4.27 -0.68 10.73
N ALA A 64 4.66 -1.87 10.30
CA ALA A 64 3.70 -2.92 9.96
C ALA A 64 2.98 -3.41 11.21
N ILE A 65 1.66 -3.51 11.14
CA ILE A 65 0.86 -3.97 12.27
C ILE A 65 1.05 -5.48 12.49
N ASP A 66 1.17 -6.24 11.41
CA ASP A 66 1.41 -7.67 11.47
C ASP A 66 2.35 -8.08 10.33
N ARG A 67 3.65 -7.95 10.58
CA ARG A 67 4.65 -8.14 9.54
C ARG A 67 4.79 -9.60 9.10
N GLN A 68 4.70 -10.55 9.99
CA GLN A 68 4.83 -11.99 9.71
C GLN A 68 6.11 -12.34 8.93
N GLY A 69 7.21 -11.64 9.20
CA GLY A 69 8.49 -11.87 8.53
C GLY A 69 8.58 -11.41 7.08
N ARG A 70 7.55 -10.74 6.57
CA ARG A 70 7.54 -10.28 5.16
C ARG A 70 8.48 -9.10 4.95
N SER A 71 9.02 -8.99 3.73
CA SER A 71 9.85 -7.85 3.35
C SER A 71 8.98 -6.62 3.06
N LEU A 72 9.46 -5.44 3.45
CA LEU A 72 8.71 -4.19 3.33
C LEU A 72 9.45 -3.25 2.37
N PHE A 73 8.69 -2.42 1.63
CA PHE A 73 9.27 -1.35 0.85
C PHE A 73 9.92 -0.32 1.78
N LEU A 74 11.14 0.10 1.48
CA LEU A 74 11.79 1.19 2.21
C LEU A 74 11.04 2.50 1.99
N GLU A 75 10.47 2.67 0.82
CA GLU A 75 9.72 3.88 0.42
C GLU A 75 8.40 4.03 1.18
N ARG A 76 8.00 3.05 1.99
CA ARG A 76 6.77 3.13 2.78
C ARG A 76 6.69 4.38 3.65
N PHE A 77 7.84 4.88 4.10
CA PHE A 77 7.89 6.08 4.94
C PHE A 77 7.36 7.32 4.21
N ILE A 78 7.52 7.39 2.89
CA ILE A 78 6.97 8.48 2.08
C ILE A 78 5.45 8.48 2.17
N HIS A 79 4.83 7.30 2.04
CA HIS A 79 3.38 7.17 2.15
C HIS A 79 2.88 7.58 3.53
N GLY A 80 3.53 7.12 4.59
CA GLY A 80 3.16 7.49 5.96
C GLY A 80 3.22 8.99 6.19
N GLU A 81 4.28 9.65 5.70
CA GLU A 81 4.43 11.10 5.87
C GLU A 81 3.36 11.88 5.11
N ILE A 82 2.98 11.42 3.91
CA ILE A 82 1.89 12.05 3.16
C ILE A 82 0.58 11.97 3.94
N TYR A 83 0.26 10.80 4.50
CA TYR A 83 -0.98 10.64 5.27
C TYR A 83 -0.98 11.44 6.56
N LYS A 84 0.16 11.63 7.21
CA LYS A 84 0.28 12.51 8.37
C LYS A 84 0.02 13.97 8.01
N ALA A 85 0.63 14.42 6.90
CA ALA A 85 0.57 15.82 6.48
C ALA A 85 -0.77 16.19 5.85
N ARG A 86 -1.42 15.25 5.20
CA ARG A 86 -2.64 15.51 4.41
C ARG A 86 -3.74 14.55 4.85
N ARG A 87 -4.55 14.99 5.81
CA ARG A 87 -5.64 14.16 6.36
C ARG A 87 -6.75 13.86 5.36
N ASP A 88 -6.84 14.65 4.29
CA ASP A 88 -7.83 14.48 3.22
C ASP A 88 -7.41 13.48 2.15
N VAL A 89 -6.17 12.99 2.19
CA VAL A 89 -5.65 12.06 1.19
C VAL A 89 -6.00 10.61 1.58
N PHE A 90 -6.59 9.88 0.64
CA PHE A 90 -6.96 8.47 0.85
C PHE A 90 -6.10 7.49 0.06
N ALA A 91 -5.38 7.93 -0.98
CA ALA A 91 -4.52 7.06 -1.76
C ALA A 91 -3.23 7.77 -2.10
N GLY A 92 -2.13 7.01 -2.18
CA GLY A 92 -0.82 7.53 -2.54
C GLY A 92 -0.08 6.58 -3.46
N ASP A 93 0.72 7.15 -4.37
CA ASP A 93 1.67 6.39 -5.15
C ASP A 93 3.00 7.13 -5.19
N PRO A 94 4.08 6.46 -5.60
CA PRO A 94 5.43 7.07 -5.61
C PRO A 94 5.55 8.22 -6.56
#